data_191576a909cd4353e58d60baf1ecfe43
#
_entry.id   191576a909cd4353e58d60baf1ecfe43
#
_cell.length_a   1.000
_cell.length_b   1.000
_cell.length_c   1.000
_cell.angle_alpha   90.00
_cell.angle_beta   90.00
_cell.angle_gamma   90.00
#
_symmetry.space_group_name_H-M   'P 1'
#
loop_
_entity.id
_entity.type
_entity.pdbx_description
1 polymer ?
#
loop_
_entity_poly.entity_id
_entity_poly.type
_entity_poly.pdbx_seq_one_letter_code
_entity_poly.pdbx_strand_id
1 'polypeptide(L)'
;MNNEAHNPQPADSHGAVDLSAATARGNSSGGVQPAAQGNPAMQAPMSQQGAGLDIPLVDTCDDSTFEAVAARSQQVPVVIVLWAAQSLESKQLLATLEELARDKIGAFQLVEIDAARAPRVAQAFQVQVIPTVVALVGARPVPLFQGVAPKEQVAPVIEDLLRAAQQMGVTGRVAVSGEDVAKPIPEEHLPALEAEERGDLEGARAAWDKIIELNPRDEDAKDHRARVNLRLRESLASDDPSARADALFAAGQYAEAFEVLLQLMEDASEEEKEDYRVRLLDLFRIAGNTPEVKAARRRLSSLLMI
;
A
#
# COMPACT_ATOMS: atom_id res chain seq x y z
N MET A 1 -43.89 -52.71 -37.04
CA MET A 1 -42.65 -53.50 -37.14
C MET A 1 -41.59 -52.61 -36.51
N ASN A 2 -41.45 -52.71 -35.22
CA ASN A 2 -40.39 -53.35 -34.44
C ASN A 2 -39.00 -52.95 -34.98
N ASN A 3 -38.11 -52.30 -34.21
CA ASN A 3 -37.47 -52.91 -33.10
C ASN A 3 -36.76 -51.86 -32.19
N GLU A 4 -36.89 -52.07 -30.91
CA GLU A 4 -36.10 -51.51 -29.81
C GLU A 4 -34.62 -51.97 -29.89
N ALA A 5 -33.71 -51.14 -29.40
CA ALA A 5 -32.52 -51.58 -28.69
C ALA A 5 -31.88 -50.36 -28.03
N HIS A 6 -32.09 -50.17 -26.81
CA HIS A 6 -31.27 -50.50 -25.63
C HIS A 6 -29.96 -49.69 -25.51
N ASN A 7 -30.00 -48.68 -24.62
CA ASN A 7 -28.89 -47.97 -24.06
C ASN A 7 -28.28 -48.77 -22.90
N PRO A 8 -26.99 -48.79 -22.68
CA PRO A 8 -26.46 -48.82 -21.33
C PRO A 8 -25.51 -47.67 -21.03
N GLN A 9 -25.81 -46.95 -19.95
CA GLN A 9 -24.87 -46.11 -19.23
C GLN A 9 -23.70 -46.96 -18.70
N PRO A 10 -22.49 -46.38 -18.57
CA PRO A 10 -21.50 -46.87 -17.65
C PRO A 10 -21.39 -45.97 -16.39
N ALA A 11 -21.19 -46.69 -15.33
CA ALA A 11 -21.17 -46.28 -13.95
C ALA A 11 -20.00 -45.40 -13.53
N ASP A 12 -20.27 -44.67 -12.45
CA ASP A 12 -19.35 -43.96 -11.58
C ASP A 12 -18.08 -44.75 -11.22
N SER A 13 -16.93 -44.10 -11.26
CA SER A 13 -15.75 -44.54 -10.53
C SER A 13 -15.13 -43.37 -9.73
N HIS A 14 -15.50 -43.32 -8.47
CA HIS A 14 -14.79 -42.55 -7.46
C HIS A 14 -13.46 -43.26 -7.14
N GLY A 15 -12.35 -42.70 -7.58
CA GLY A 15 -11.00 -43.13 -7.20
C GLY A 15 -10.49 -42.29 -6.04
N ALA A 16 -10.85 -42.67 -4.81
CA ALA A 16 -10.18 -42.21 -3.62
C ALA A 16 -8.92 -43.07 -3.41
N VAL A 17 -7.75 -42.43 -3.41
CA VAL A 17 -6.48 -43.09 -3.07
C VAL A 17 -6.31 -43.01 -1.56
N ASP A 18 -6.36 -44.17 -0.92
CA ASP A 18 -6.09 -44.38 0.50
C ASP A 18 -4.56 -44.42 0.74
N LEU A 19 -4.06 -43.45 1.53
CA LEU A 19 -2.65 -43.26 1.90
C LEU A 19 -2.27 -43.89 3.27
N SER A 20 -3.03 -44.82 3.81
CA SER A 20 -2.84 -45.33 5.16
C SER A 20 -1.92 -46.59 5.29
N ALA A 21 -1.17 -46.98 4.26
CA ALA A 21 -0.36 -48.18 4.31
C ALA A 21 1.13 -47.98 3.97
N ALA A 22 1.82 -47.08 4.67
CA ALA A 22 3.28 -47.01 4.59
C ALA A 22 3.95 -46.64 5.92
N THR A 23 3.60 -47.33 6.98
CA THR A 23 4.41 -47.35 8.20
C THR A 23 4.49 -48.78 8.73
N ALA A 24 5.52 -49.49 8.40
CA ALA A 24 6.25 -50.41 9.30
C ALA A 24 7.23 -51.33 8.57
N ARG A 25 8.38 -51.47 9.17
CA ARG A 25 9.45 -52.49 9.05
C ARG A 25 10.59 -52.06 8.15
N GLY A 26 11.85 -51.95 8.63
CA GLY A 26 12.50 -52.54 9.78
C GLY A 26 13.91 -52.90 9.32
N ASN A 27 14.83 -52.37 9.98
CA ASN A 27 16.25 -52.63 10.19
C ASN A 27 16.85 -53.95 9.59
N SER A 28 17.98 -53.85 8.84
CA SER A 28 19.27 -54.50 9.18
C SER A 28 20.29 -54.49 8.02
N SER A 29 21.45 -53.90 8.33
CA SER A 29 22.84 -54.32 8.06
C SER A 29 23.33 -54.76 6.67
N GLY A 30 24.38 -54.05 6.23
CA GLY A 30 25.60 -54.68 5.74
C GLY A 30 25.93 -54.55 4.26
N GLY A 31 27.03 -53.84 3.93
CA GLY A 31 27.94 -54.34 2.92
C GLY A 31 28.16 -53.54 1.62
N VAL A 32 29.28 -52.83 1.59
CA VAL A 32 30.22 -52.67 0.44
C VAL A 32 29.78 -51.91 -0.84
N GLN A 33 30.47 -50.77 -1.10
CA GLN A 33 30.58 -50.05 -2.38
C GLN A 33 31.10 -50.93 -3.54
N PRO A 34 30.77 -50.60 -4.80
CA PRO A 34 31.66 -49.71 -5.54
C PRO A 34 30.97 -48.61 -6.40
N ALA A 35 31.80 -47.65 -6.73
CA ALA A 35 31.53 -46.42 -7.49
C ALA A 35 30.89 -46.65 -8.88
N ALA A 36 29.89 -45.84 -9.20
CA ALA A 36 29.50 -45.54 -10.58
C ALA A 36 29.08 -44.07 -10.71
N GLN A 37 29.67 -43.44 -11.67
CA GLN A 37 29.55 -42.04 -12.08
C GLN A 37 28.07 -41.63 -12.24
N GLY A 38 27.61 -40.70 -11.42
CA GLY A 38 26.31 -40.07 -11.55
C GLY A 38 26.43 -38.77 -12.34
N ASN A 39 25.71 -38.72 -13.42
CA ASN A 39 25.39 -37.60 -14.26
C ASN A 39 24.93 -36.39 -13.43
N PRO A 40 25.46 -35.17 -13.63
CA PRO A 40 24.87 -33.98 -13.01
C PRO A 40 23.51 -33.72 -13.68
N ALA A 41 22.44 -34.08 -12.99
CA ALA A 41 21.13 -33.60 -13.35
C ALA A 41 21.18 -32.04 -13.34
N MET A 42 20.97 -31.45 -14.50
CA MET A 42 20.68 -30.03 -14.64
C MET A 42 19.50 -29.72 -13.74
N GLN A 43 19.77 -29.12 -12.60
CA GLN A 43 18.77 -28.41 -11.85
C GLN A 43 18.38 -27.19 -12.70
N ALA A 44 17.23 -27.27 -13.35
CA ALA A 44 16.60 -26.10 -13.90
C ALA A 44 16.50 -25.04 -12.79
N PRO A 45 16.86 -23.78 -13.04
CA PRO A 45 16.70 -22.75 -12.03
C PRO A 45 15.21 -22.68 -11.69
N MET A 46 14.87 -23.03 -10.44
CA MET A 46 13.56 -22.75 -9.88
C MET A 46 13.37 -21.24 -10.03
N SER A 47 12.43 -20.86 -10.86
CA SER A 47 12.00 -19.47 -11.06
C SER A 47 11.69 -18.90 -9.69
N GLN A 48 12.56 -18.02 -9.19
CA GLN A 48 12.28 -17.18 -8.03
C GLN A 48 11.20 -16.15 -8.45
N GLN A 49 9.96 -16.59 -8.47
CA GLN A 49 8.81 -15.72 -8.54
C GLN A 49 8.66 -15.06 -7.17
N GLY A 50 9.18 -13.84 -7.03
CA GLY A 50 8.92 -13.04 -5.84
C GLY A 50 9.98 -12.04 -5.38
N ALA A 51 11.22 -12.12 -5.84
CA ALA A 51 12.19 -11.07 -5.54
C ALA A 51 12.08 -9.98 -6.61
N GLY A 52 11.62 -8.79 -6.25
CA GLY A 52 11.65 -7.62 -7.14
C GLY A 52 13.09 -7.26 -7.54
N LEU A 53 13.26 -6.45 -8.58
CA LEU A 53 14.56 -5.89 -8.94
C LEU A 53 15.03 -4.93 -7.84
N ASP A 54 16.25 -5.10 -7.40
CA ASP A 54 16.91 -4.21 -6.42
C ASP A 54 17.37 -2.92 -7.13
N ILE A 55 16.42 -2.05 -7.38
CA ILE A 55 16.56 -0.74 -8.01
C ILE A 55 15.67 0.26 -7.29
N PRO A 56 16.01 1.56 -7.26
CA PRO A 56 15.17 2.56 -6.62
C PRO A 56 13.79 2.63 -7.28
N LEU A 57 12.75 2.81 -6.45
CA LEU A 57 11.37 3.00 -6.91
C LEU A 57 11.23 4.29 -7.73
N VAL A 58 11.87 5.36 -7.25
CA VAL A 58 12.01 6.65 -7.95
C VAL A 58 13.48 6.88 -8.22
N ASP A 59 13.83 7.16 -9.45
CA ASP A 59 15.21 7.37 -9.90
C ASP A 59 15.31 8.64 -10.75
N THR A 60 16.48 9.25 -10.81
CA THR A 60 16.75 10.37 -11.69
C THR A 60 17.62 9.92 -12.85
N CYS A 61 17.38 10.46 -14.04
CA CYS A 61 18.11 10.08 -15.24
C CYS A 61 18.54 11.30 -16.05
N ASP A 62 19.68 11.17 -16.70
CA ASP A 62 20.22 12.12 -17.67
C ASP A 62 20.60 11.40 -18.99
N ASP A 63 21.21 12.16 -19.93
CA ASP A 63 21.64 11.63 -21.22
C ASP A 63 22.67 10.48 -21.12
N SER A 64 23.40 10.37 -20.01
CA SER A 64 24.45 9.35 -19.82
C SER A 64 23.92 8.06 -19.19
N THR A 65 22.86 8.14 -18.39
CA THR A 65 22.28 7.04 -17.64
C THR A 65 21.04 6.43 -18.30
N PHE A 66 20.53 7.06 -19.37
CA PHE A 66 19.29 6.65 -20.04
C PHE A 66 19.34 5.22 -20.61
N GLU A 67 20.51 4.77 -21.10
CA GLU A 67 20.66 3.40 -21.63
C GLU A 67 20.39 2.34 -20.55
N ALA A 68 20.82 2.58 -19.31
CA ALA A 68 20.51 1.70 -18.19
C ALA A 68 19.02 1.67 -17.87
N VAL A 69 18.32 2.80 -17.96
CA VAL A 69 16.87 2.87 -17.80
C VAL A 69 16.16 2.08 -18.89
N ALA A 70 16.57 2.22 -20.14
CA ALA A 70 16.03 1.45 -21.26
C ALA A 70 16.24 -0.06 -21.08
N ALA A 71 17.39 -0.49 -20.59
CA ALA A 71 17.66 -1.90 -20.29
C ALA A 71 16.74 -2.44 -19.17
N ARG A 72 16.54 -1.68 -18.08
CA ARG A 72 15.63 -2.05 -16.98
C ARG A 72 14.18 -2.23 -17.46
N SER A 73 13.75 -1.44 -18.42
CA SER A 73 12.39 -1.50 -18.98
C SER A 73 12.05 -2.82 -19.69
N GLN A 74 13.02 -3.68 -19.93
CA GLN A 74 12.81 -5.04 -20.44
C GLN A 74 12.24 -5.98 -19.37
N GLN A 75 12.45 -5.66 -18.08
CA GLN A 75 12.06 -6.49 -16.97
C GLN A 75 10.89 -5.88 -16.17
N VAL A 76 10.91 -4.55 -15.96
CA VAL A 76 9.90 -3.81 -15.21
C VAL A 76 9.40 -2.63 -16.04
N PRO A 77 8.09 -2.32 -16.05
CA PRO A 77 7.60 -1.11 -16.70
C PRO A 77 8.25 0.13 -16.10
N VAL A 78 8.72 1.06 -16.92
CA VAL A 78 9.33 2.31 -16.47
C VAL A 78 8.47 3.47 -16.94
N VAL A 79 8.02 4.31 -16.01
CA VAL A 79 7.31 5.56 -16.30
C VAL A 79 8.32 6.70 -16.20
N ILE A 80 8.48 7.46 -17.27
CA ILE A 80 9.41 8.58 -17.38
C ILE A 80 8.61 9.86 -17.38
N VAL A 81 8.96 10.79 -16.50
CA VAL A 81 8.46 12.15 -16.51
C VAL A 81 9.57 13.12 -16.94
N LEU A 82 9.37 13.79 -18.08
CA LEU A 82 10.22 14.89 -18.50
C LEU A 82 9.65 16.19 -17.95
N TRP A 83 10.37 16.81 -17.05
CA TRP A 83 9.90 17.93 -16.24
C TRP A 83 10.87 19.12 -16.29
N ALA A 84 10.49 20.24 -15.72
CA ALA A 84 11.33 21.42 -15.60
C ALA A 84 11.35 21.94 -14.16
N ALA A 85 12.54 22.12 -13.60
CA ALA A 85 12.74 22.52 -12.20
C ALA A 85 12.09 23.88 -11.86
N GLN A 86 11.93 24.79 -12.83
CA GLN A 86 11.31 26.09 -12.64
C GLN A 86 9.78 26.09 -12.75
N SER A 87 9.16 25.00 -13.25
CA SER A 87 7.72 24.90 -13.44
C SER A 87 7.04 24.31 -12.19
N LEU A 88 6.16 25.09 -11.57
CA LEU A 88 5.32 24.61 -10.46
C LEU A 88 4.40 23.47 -10.90
N GLU A 89 3.85 23.58 -12.11
CA GLU A 89 3.00 22.56 -12.72
C GLU A 89 3.75 21.22 -12.87
N SER A 90 5.01 21.26 -13.33
CA SER A 90 5.86 20.07 -13.41
C SER A 90 6.08 19.41 -12.05
N LYS A 91 6.33 20.20 -11.01
CA LYS A 91 6.51 19.69 -9.64
C LYS A 91 5.24 19.05 -9.07
N GLN A 92 4.07 19.63 -9.36
CA GLN A 92 2.79 19.05 -8.93
C GLN A 92 2.52 17.69 -9.59
N LEU A 93 2.79 17.58 -10.90
CA LEU A 93 2.64 16.29 -11.59
C LEU A 93 3.66 15.26 -11.07
N LEU A 94 4.89 15.69 -10.81
CA LEU A 94 5.94 14.84 -10.26
C LEU A 94 5.49 14.23 -8.93
N ALA A 95 5.05 15.05 -7.98
CA ALA A 95 4.52 14.59 -6.69
C ALA A 95 3.36 13.59 -6.85
N THR A 96 2.47 13.83 -7.83
CA THR A 96 1.36 12.91 -8.14
C THR A 96 1.86 11.56 -8.64
N LEU A 97 2.88 11.55 -9.52
CA LEU A 97 3.46 10.31 -10.06
C LEU A 97 4.25 9.54 -9.00
N GLU A 98 4.99 10.23 -8.13
CA GLU A 98 5.66 9.62 -6.98
C GLU A 98 4.66 8.96 -6.03
N GLU A 99 3.56 9.64 -5.71
CA GLU A 99 2.49 9.06 -4.89
C GLU A 99 1.92 7.79 -5.53
N LEU A 100 1.64 7.82 -6.84
CA LEU A 100 1.18 6.65 -7.57
C LEU A 100 2.21 5.51 -7.60
N ALA A 101 3.50 5.81 -7.71
CA ALA A 101 4.56 4.80 -7.66
C ALA A 101 4.58 4.08 -6.31
N ARG A 102 4.42 4.82 -5.21
CA ARG A 102 4.29 4.26 -3.85
C ARG A 102 3.02 3.43 -3.70
N ASP A 103 1.87 3.96 -4.13
CA ASP A 103 0.56 3.28 -4.05
C ASP A 103 0.54 1.94 -4.81
N LYS A 104 1.26 1.85 -5.94
CA LYS A 104 1.34 0.63 -6.77
C LYS A 104 2.45 -0.34 -6.32
N ILE A 105 3.18 -0.04 -5.26
CA ILE A 105 4.14 -0.92 -4.57
C ILE A 105 5.09 -1.61 -5.56
N GLY A 106 5.89 -0.81 -6.27
CA GLY A 106 6.91 -1.31 -7.19
C GLY A 106 6.38 -1.97 -8.47
N ALA A 107 5.10 -1.80 -8.83
CA ALA A 107 4.57 -2.32 -10.08
C ALA A 107 5.18 -1.66 -11.32
N PHE A 108 5.80 -0.50 -11.18
CA PHE A 108 6.61 0.20 -12.17
C PHE A 108 7.71 0.99 -11.46
N GLN A 109 8.77 1.35 -12.18
CA GLN A 109 9.77 2.32 -11.74
C GLN A 109 9.38 3.71 -12.26
N LEU A 110 9.44 4.74 -11.41
CA LEU A 110 9.33 6.13 -11.85
C LEU A 110 10.74 6.67 -12.11
N VAL A 111 10.94 7.32 -13.25
CA VAL A 111 12.19 7.97 -13.62
C VAL A 111 11.95 9.43 -13.97
N GLU A 112 12.63 10.29 -13.25
CA GLU A 112 12.55 11.74 -13.40
C GLU A 112 13.67 12.24 -14.29
N ILE A 113 13.32 13.01 -15.31
CA ILE A 113 14.28 13.60 -16.24
C ILE A 113 14.06 15.11 -16.32
N ASP A 114 15.03 15.86 -15.84
CA ASP A 114 15.06 17.31 -16.09
C ASP A 114 15.39 17.55 -17.58
N ALA A 115 14.44 18.05 -18.33
CA ALA A 115 14.59 18.27 -19.77
C ALA A 115 15.73 19.22 -20.13
N ALA A 116 16.12 20.12 -19.23
CA ALA A 116 17.27 21.03 -19.44
C ALA A 116 18.60 20.28 -19.26
N ARG A 117 18.64 19.22 -18.46
CA ARG A 117 19.84 18.43 -18.18
C ARG A 117 20.01 17.22 -19.10
N ALA A 118 18.93 16.80 -19.76
CA ALA A 118 18.89 15.64 -20.66
C ALA A 118 18.32 16.01 -22.04
N PRO A 119 18.96 16.94 -22.80
CA PRO A 119 18.41 17.42 -24.07
C PRO A 119 18.34 16.34 -25.16
N ARG A 120 19.25 15.33 -25.15
CA ARG A 120 19.22 14.23 -26.12
C ARG A 120 18.04 13.30 -25.88
N VAL A 121 17.74 13.01 -24.64
CA VAL A 121 16.58 12.22 -24.26
C VAL A 121 15.29 12.95 -24.62
N ALA A 122 15.18 14.24 -24.28
CA ALA A 122 14.04 15.06 -24.65
C ALA A 122 13.81 15.10 -26.17
N GLN A 123 14.88 15.20 -26.96
CA GLN A 123 14.82 15.17 -28.42
C GLN A 123 14.42 13.78 -28.94
N ALA A 124 14.94 12.70 -28.35
CA ALA A 124 14.62 11.33 -28.77
C ALA A 124 13.12 11.02 -28.57
N PHE A 125 12.51 11.54 -27.51
CA PHE A 125 11.04 11.44 -27.27
C PHE A 125 10.22 12.52 -27.99
N GLN A 126 10.85 13.41 -28.77
CA GLN A 126 10.19 14.52 -29.49
C GLN A 126 9.32 15.39 -28.57
N VAL A 127 9.82 15.67 -27.36
CA VAL A 127 9.09 16.44 -26.36
C VAL A 127 8.93 17.89 -26.81
N GLN A 128 7.69 18.33 -26.96
CA GLN A 128 7.32 19.71 -27.34
C GLN A 128 6.75 20.51 -26.19
N VAL A 129 6.18 19.83 -25.21
CA VAL A 129 5.51 20.42 -24.05
C VAL A 129 6.08 19.78 -22.78
N ILE A 130 6.29 20.58 -21.76
CA ILE A 130 6.74 20.13 -20.43
C ILE A 130 5.67 20.52 -19.40
N PRO A 131 5.25 19.56 -18.53
CA PRO A 131 5.74 18.20 -18.40
C PRO A 131 5.17 17.24 -19.49
N THR A 132 5.94 16.21 -19.82
CA THR A 132 5.50 15.10 -20.69
C THR A 132 5.79 13.77 -19.98
N VAL A 133 4.84 12.85 -20.03
CA VAL A 133 4.97 11.50 -19.45
C VAL A 133 4.98 10.45 -20.55
N VAL A 134 6.01 9.61 -20.53
CA VAL A 134 6.23 8.51 -21.47
C VAL A 134 6.54 7.25 -20.67
N ALA A 135 6.07 6.09 -21.10
CA ALA A 135 6.52 4.83 -20.53
C ALA A 135 7.53 4.13 -21.44
N LEU A 136 8.40 3.32 -20.84
CA LEU A 136 9.18 2.31 -21.53
C LEU A 136 8.72 0.93 -21.10
N VAL A 137 8.35 0.09 -22.06
CA VAL A 137 7.95 -1.30 -21.84
C VAL A 137 8.67 -2.18 -22.84
N GLY A 138 9.55 -3.05 -22.38
CA GLY A 138 10.38 -3.87 -23.24
C GLY A 138 11.29 -3.03 -24.17
N ALA A 139 11.87 -1.96 -23.65
CA ALA A 139 12.64 -0.94 -24.36
C ALA A 139 11.86 -0.20 -25.47
N ARG A 140 10.54 -0.28 -25.51
CA ARG A 140 9.68 0.42 -26.46
C ARG A 140 9.03 1.63 -25.80
N PRO A 141 9.13 2.83 -26.38
CA PRO A 141 8.46 4.01 -25.86
C PRO A 141 6.95 3.95 -26.14
N VAL A 142 6.18 4.25 -25.11
CA VAL A 142 4.72 4.37 -25.14
C VAL A 142 4.36 5.75 -24.63
N PRO A 143 3.93 6.70 -25.47
CA PRO A 143 3.50 8.01 -25.00
C PRO A 143 2.24 7.86 -24.15
N LEU A 144 2.22 8.52 -22.98
CA LEU A 144 1.07 8.47 -22.08
C LEU A 144 0.24 9.76 -22.17
N PHE A 145 0.80 10.89 -21.75
CA PHE A 145 0.14 12.19 -21.84
C PHE A 145 1.14 13.35 -21.75
N GLN A 146 0.64 14.56 -22.03
CA GLN A 146 1.40 15.80 -21.94
C GLN A 146 0.63 16.81 -21.09
N GLY A 147 1.37 17.70 -20.38
CA GLY A 147 0.79 18.66 -19.47
C GLY A 147 0.45 18.06 -18.11
N VAL A 148 -0.26 18.83 -17.29
CA VAL A 148 -0.67 18.45 -15.93
C VAL A 148 -2.01 17.74 -15.97
N ALA A 149 -2.14 16.69 -15.18
CA ALA A 149 -3.40 16.00 -14.97
C ALA A 149 -3.57 15.65 -13.48
N PRO A 150 -4.76 15.71 -12.91
CA PRO A 150 -5.02 15.32 -11.54
C PRO A 150 -4.89 13.79 -11.37
N LYS A 151 -4.63 13.34 -10.15
CA LYS A 151 -4.39 11.92 -9.81
C LYS A 151 -5.47 10.99 -10.35
N GLU A 152 -6.73 11.42 -10.30
CA GLU A 152 -7.90 10.65 -10.76
C GLU A 152 -7.88 10.36 -12.25
N GLN A 153 -7.19 11.20 -13.04
CA GLN A 153 -7.01 10.99 -14.49
C GLN A 153 -5.73 10.22 -14.80
N VAL A 154 -4.67 10.41 -14.01
CA VAL A 154 -3.38 9.73 -14.19
C VAL A 154 -3.45 8.27 -13.77
N ALA A 155 -4.13 7.96 -12.66
CA ALA A 155 -4.20 6.60 -12.11
C ALA A 155 -4.74 5.56 -13.12
N PRO A 156 -5.85 5.81 -13.86
CA PRO A 156 -6.33 4.87 -14.89
C PRO A 156 -5.33 4.67 -16.02
N VAL A 157 -4.59 5.71 -16.45
CA VAL A 157 -3.58 5.61 -17.50
C VAL A 157 -2.44 4.70 -17.07
N ILE A 158 -2.00 4.81 -15.82
CA ILE A 158 -0.98 3.90 -15.25
C ILE A 158 -1.51 2.46 -15.18
N GLU A 159 -2.77 2.26 -14.81
CA GLU A 159 -3.38 0.92 -14.78
C GLU A 159 -3.47 0.28 -16.17
N ASP A 160 -3.82 1.05 -17.18
CA ASP A 160 -3.85 0.59 -18.57
C ASP A 160 -2.45 0.24 -19.05
N LEU A 161 -1.44 1.05 -18.72
CA LEU A 161 -0.04 0.77 -18.99
C LEU A 161 0.40 -0.55 -18.36
N LEU A 162 0.10 -0.78 -17.08
CA LEU A 162 0.48 -2.01 -16.38
C LEU A 162 -0.18 -3.25 -16.99
N ARG A 163 -1.44 -3.14 -17.43
CA ARG A 163 -2.12 -4.21 -18.17
C ARG A 163 -1.46 -4.50 -19.53
N ALA A 164 -1.11 -3.46 -20.26
CA ALA A 164 -0.40 -3.59 -21.53
C ALA A 164 1.00 -4.21 -21.33
N ALA A 165 1.73 -3.81 -20.30
CA ALA A 165 3.04 -4.37 -19.97
C ALA A 165 2.96 -5.88 -19.66
N GLN A 166 1.95 -6.32 -18.92
CA GLN A 166 1.70 -7.73 -18.65
C GLN A 166 1.44 -8.52 -19.95
N GLN A 167 0.66 -7.97 -20.88
CA GLN A 167 0.41 -8.59 -22.20
C GLN A 167 1.68 -8.69 -23.06
N MET A 168 2.62 -7.76 -22.88
CA MET A 168 3.93 -7.77 -23.52
C MET A 168 4.96 -8.68 -22.81
N GLY A 169 4.60 -9.32 -21.71
CA GLY A 169 5.47 -10.19 -20.93
C GLY A 169 6.41 -9.45 -19.97
N VAL A 170 6.23 -8.15 -19.76
CA VAL A 170 7.00 -7.34 -18.79
C VAL A 170 6.21 -7.35 -17.48
N THR A 171 6.54 -8.29 -16.60
CA THR A 171 5.81 -8.55 -15.34
C THR A 171 6.66 -8.37 -14.09
N GLY A 172 7.93 -7.96 -14.25
CA GLY A 172 8.82 -7.69 -13.13
C GLY A 172 8.32 -6.53 -12.27
N ARG A 173 8.83 -6.46 -11.06
CA ARG A 173 8.53 -5.42 -10.08
C ARG A 173 9.81 -4.86 -9.50
N VAL A 174 9.78 -3.63 -9.02
CA VAL A 174 10.84 -3.07 -8.19
C VAL A 174 10.73 -3.69 -6.80
N ALA A 175 11.86 -4.08 -6.20
CA ALA A 175 11.91 -4.43 -4.79
C ALA A 175 11.71 -3.16 -3.97
N VAL A 176 10.66 -3.09 -3.18
CA VAL A 176 10.33 -1.91 -2.38
C VAL A 176 10.50 -2.23 -0.90
N SER A 177 11.19 -1.36 -0.19
CA SER A 177 11.26 -1.36 1.27
C SER A 177 10.07 -0.58 1.87
N GLY A 178 9.88 -0.67 3.18
CA GLY A 178 8.90 0.17 3.87
C GLY A 178 9.20 1.68 3.70
N GLU A 179 10.46 2.06 3.57
CA GLU A 179 10.89 3.45 3.35
C GLU A 179 10.53 3.95 1.95
N ASP A 180 10.64 3.11 0.92
CA ASP A 180 10.33 3.49 -0.47
C ASP A 180 8.83 3.79 -0.67
N VAL A 181 7.96 3.13 0.09
CA VAL A 181 6.51 3.33 0.03
C VAL A 181 5.99 4.28 1.10
N ALA A 182 6.83 4.70 2.03
CA ALA A 182 6.46 5.70 3.02
C ALA A 182 6.19 7.04 2.35
N LYS A 183 5.11 7.69 2.73
CA LYS A 183 4.86 9.07 2.31
C LYS A 183 5.95 9.98 2.87
N PRO A 184 6.46 10.95 2.10
CA PRO A 184 7.35 11.97 2.66
C PRO A 184 6.67 12.66 3.84
N ILE A 185 7.39 12.75 4.95
CA ILE A 185 6.91 13.45 6.14
C ILE A 185 6.99 14.96 5.86
N PRO A 186 5.88 15.70 5.95
CA PRO A 186 5.92 17.16 5.82
C PRO A 186 6.83 17.76 6.89
N GLU A 187 7.59 18.80 6.54
CA GLU A 187 8.50 19.45 7.49
C GLU A 187 7.78 20.00 8.71
N GLU A 188 6.54 20.47 8.55
CA GLU A 188 5.67 20.93 9.63
C GLU A 188 5.29 19.83 10.63
N HIS A 189 5.35 18.54 10.25
CA HIS A 189 5.06 17.41 11.12
C HIS A 189 6.25 17.03 12.03
N LEU A 190 7.48 17.36 11.65
CA LEU A 190 8.69 16.96 12.36
C LEU A 190 8.68 17.31 13.84
N PRO A 191 8.33 18.54 14.27
CA PRO A 191 8.33 18.89 15.69
C PRO A 191 7.35 18.06 16.52
N ALA A 192 6.19 17.69 15.93
CA ALA A 192 5.18 16.89 16.61
C ALA A 192 5.62 15.43 16.74
N LEU A 193 6.21 14.85 15.66
CA LEU A 193 6.77 13.50 15.66
C LEU A 193 7.93 13.37 16.66
N GLU A 194 8.85 14.34 16.69
CA GLU A 194 9.93 14.37 17.67
C GLU A 194 9.41 14.42 19.12
N ALA A 195 8.31 15.12 19.39
CA ALA A 195 7.68 15.14 20.70
C ALA A 195 7.09 13.76 21.05
N GLU A 196 6.43 13.08 20.08
CA GLU A 196 5.93 11.71 20.26
C GLU A 196 7.08 10.72 20.58
N GLU A 197 8.20 10.80 19.86
CA GLU A 197 9.38 9.95 20.08
C GLU A 197 10.00 10.14 21.46
N ARG A 198 10.04 11.38 21.94
CA ARG A 198 10.50 11.69 23.31
C ARG A 198 9.51 11.29 24.40
N GLY A 199 8.30 10.85 24.03
CA GLY A 199 7.23 10.55 24.97
C GLY A 199 6.55 11.80 25.58
N ASP A 200 6.81 12.99 25.05
CA ASP A 200 6.15 14.24 25.43
C ASP A 200 4.79 14.31 24.73
N LEU A 201 3.82 13.56 25.27
CA LEU A 201 2.50 13.43 24.66
C LEU A 201 1.70 14.75 24.69
N GLU A 202 1.87 15.58 25.74
CA GLU A 202 1.22 16.90 25.80
C GLU A 202 1.80 17.86 24.77
N GLY A 203 3.13 17.90 24.63
CA GLY A 203 3.80 18.68 23.60
C GLY A 203 3.45 18.21 22.19
N ALA A 204 3.38 16.90 21.96
CA ALA A 204 2.96 16.31 20.69
C ALA A 204 1.52 16.71 20.35
N ARG A 205 0.58 16.62 21.31
CA ARG A 205 -0.81 17.04 21.10
C ARG A 205 -0.90 18.51 20.69
N ALA A 206 -0.23 19.38 21.44
CA ALA A 206 -0.23 20.82 21.13
C ALA A 206 0.37 21.13 19.75
N ALA A 207 1.42 20.41 19.35
CA ALA A 207 2.02 20.57 18.02
C ALA A 207 1.09 20.10 16.90
N TRP A 208 0.42 18.97 17.06
CA TRP A 208 -0.59 18.48 16.11
C TRP A 208 -1.81 19.39 16.02
N ASP A 209 -2.31 19.92 17.14
CA ASP A 209 -3.42 20.88 17.14
C ASP A 209 -3.06 22.13 16.33
N LYS A 210 -1.84 22.64 16.45
CA LYS A 210 -1.36 23.78 15.68
C LYS A 210 -1.28 23.49 14.18
N ILE A 211 -0.84 22.29 13.79
CA ILE A 211 -0.79 21.87 12.39
C ILE A 211 -2.21 21.79 11.81
N ILE A 212 -3.15 21.20 12.55
CA ILE A 212 -4.55 21.08 12.13
C ILE A 212 -5.23 22.46 12.04
N GLU A 213 -4.89 23.40 12.91
CA GLU A 213 -5.38 24.79 12.84
C GLU A 213 -4.93 25.47 11.54
N LEU A 214 -3.66 25.29 11.15
CA LEU A 214 -3.11 25.85 9.91
C LEU A 214 -3.60 25.12 8.66
N ASN A 215 -3.77 23.82 8.73
CA ASN A 215 -4.25 22.96 7.64
C ASN A 215 -5.36 22.01 8.12
N PRO A 216 -6.62 22.45 8.17
CA PRO A 216 -7.75 21.62 8.62
C PRO A 216 -8.03 20.38 7.73
N ARG A 217 -7.36 20.24 6.58
CA ARG A 217 -7.48 19.08 5.69
C ARG A 217 -6.38 18.07 5.85
N ASP A 218 -5.46 18.28 6.77
CA ASP A 218 -4.38 17.35 7.06
C ASP A 218 -4.91 16.14 7.84
N GLU A 219 -5.18 15.07 7.10
CA GLU A 219 -5.74 13.85 7.70
C GLU A 219 -4.67 13.09 8.50
N ASP A 220 -3.40 13.13 8.06
CA ASP A 220 -2.30 12.47 8.77
C ASP A 220 -2.07 13.12 10.15
N ALA A 221 -2.09 14.47 10.22
CA ALA A 221 -2.00 15.18 11.49
C ALA A 221 -3.16 14.85 12.45
N LYS A 222 -4.39 14.73 11.92
CA LYS A 222 -5.54 14.34 12.73
C LYS A 222 -5.44 12.90 13.23
N ASP A 223 -4.88 11.99 12.41
CA ASP A 223 -4.68 10.60 12.79
C ASP A 223 -3.64 10.48 13.92
N HIS A 224 -2.53 11.22 13.81
CA HIS A 224 -1.52 11.29 14.87
C HIS A 224 -2.10 11.87 16.15
N ARG A 225 -2.81 13.00 16.06
CA ARG A 225 -3.46 13.60 17.23
C ARG A 225 -4.41 12.63 17.95
N ALA A 226 -5.22 11.89 17.20
CA ALA A 226 -6.14 10.91 17.78
C ALA A 226 -5.41 9.81 18.56
N ARG A 227 -4.29 9.30 18.02
CA ARG A 227 -3.42 8.32 18.73
C ARG A 227 -2.76 8.91 19.96
N VAL A 228 -2.25 10.15 19.88
CA VAL A 228 -1.66 10.87 21.02
C VAL A 228 -2.71 11.07 22.13
N ASN A 229 -3.93 11.48 21.78
CA ASN A 229 -5.01 11.63 22.74
C ASN A 229 -5.35 10.30 23.44
N LEU A 230 -5.41 9.19 22.71
CA LEU A 230 -5.64 7.87 23.31
C LEU A 230 -4.51 7.53 24.32
N ARG A 231 -3.24 7.68 23.92
CA ARG A 231 -2.08 7.43 24.78
C ARG A 231 -2.04 8.32 26.02
N LEU A 232 -2.45 9.59 25.90
CA LEU A 232 -2.59 10.51 27.03
C LEU A 232 -3.62 10.00 28.04
N ARG A 233 -4.81 9.58 27.55
CA ARG A 233 -5.87 9.04 28.42
C ARG A 233 -5.43 7.75 29.10
N GLU A 234 -4.73 6.86 28.39
CA GLU A 234 -4.19 5.63 28.97
C GLU A 234 -3.14 5.90 30.06
N SER A 235 -2.36 6.98 29.93
CA SER A 235 -1.34 7.38 30.93
C SER A 235 -1.95 7.96 32.21
N LEU A 236 -3.15 8.52 32.13
CA LEU A 236 -3.91 9.07 33.23
C LEU A 236 -4.79 7.96 33.82
N ALA A 237 -4.22 7.04 34.60
CA ALA A 237 -4.99 6.00 35.27
C ALA A 237 -6.22 6.62 35.98
N SER A 238 -7.41 6.45 35.44
CA SER A 238 -8.64 7.08 35.86
C SER A 238 -9.71 6.02 36.16
N ASP A 239 -10.45 6.20 37.25
CA ASP A 239 -11.66 5.42 37.54
C ASP A 239 -12.87 5.90 36.73
N ASP A 240 -12.66 6.79 35.76
CA ASP A 240 -13.69 7.28 34.85
C ASP A 240 -14.28 6.12 34.03
N PRO A 241 -15.62 5.98 33.99
CA PRO A 241 -16.28 4.95 33.19
C PRO A 241 -15.86 4.94 31.71
N SER A 242 -15.49 6.08 31.16
CA SER A 242 -15.01 6.19 29.79
C SER A 242 -13.61 5.59 29.57
N ALA A 243 -12.78 5.44 30.61
CA ALA A 243 -11.49 4.75 30.53
C ALA A 243 -11.66 3.26 30.17
N ARG A 244 -12.79 2.66 30.53
CA ARG A 244 -13.13 1.31 30.11
C ARG A 244 -13.26 1.18 28.59
N ALA A 245 -13.73 2.22 27.90
CA ALA A 245 -13.83 2.21 26.45
C ALA A 245 -12.43 2.19 25.81
N ASP A 246 -11.48 2.98 26.27
CA ASP A 246 -10.10 2.97 25.76
C ASP A 246 -9.43 1.60 26.00
N ALA A 247 -9.64 0.99 27.19
CA ALA A 247 -9.11 -0.35 27.48
C ALA A 247 -9.70 -1.43 26.57
N LEU A 248 -11.02 -1.41 26.30
CA LEU A 248 -11.66 -2.30 25.35
C LEU A 248 -11.14 -2.08 23.92
N PHE A 249 -10.93 -0.82 23.55
CA PHE A 249 -10.39 -0.47 22.25
C PHE A 249 -8.96 -0.99 22.07
N ALA A 250 -8.10 -0.82 23.06
CA ALA A 250 -6.73 -1.35 23.08
C ALA A 250 -6.71 -2.90 23.00
N ALA A 251 -7.73 -3.57 23.56
CA ALA A 251 -7.93 -5.02 23.45
C ALA A 251 -8.51 -5.48 22.10
N GLY A 252 -8.76 -4.55 21.16
CA GLY A 252 -9.35 -4.84 19.84
C GLY A 252 -10.86 -5.06 19.86
N GLN A 253 -11.53 -4.83 20.99
CA GLN A 253 -12.97 -4.98 21.18
C GLN A 253 -13.70 -3.68 20.80
N TYR A 254 -13.62 -3.32 19.51
CA TYR A 254 -14.09 -2.02 19.01
C TYR A 254 -15.59 -1.80 19.21
N ALA A 255 -16.41 -2.82 18.97
CA ALA A 255 -17.86 -2.70 19.12
C ALA A 255 -18.25 -2.37 20.57
N GLU A 256 -17.67 -3.08 21.54
CA GLU A 256 -17.92 -2.88 22.96
C GLU A 256 -17.38 -1.51 23.43
N ALA A 257 -16.21 -1.10 22.93
CA ALA A 257 -15.63 0.20 23.24
C ALA A 257 -16.56 1.34 22.83
N PHE A 258 -17.06 1.30 21.60
CA PHE A 258 -17.99 2.32 21.10
C PHE A 258 -19.34 2.30 21.85
N GLU A 259 -19.83 1.11 22.17
CA GLU A 259 -21.07 0.94 22.91
C GLU A 259 -21.02 1.60 24.29
N VAL A 260 -19.90 1.42 25.04
CA VAL A 260 -19.70 2.06 26.34
C VAL A 260 -19.83 3.58 26.23
N LEU A 261 -19.15 4.22 25.28
CA LEU A 261 -19.21 5.67 25.11
C LEU A 261 -20.58 6.17 24.65
N LEU A 262 -21.25 5.43 23.76
CA LEU A 262 -22.60 5.79 23.31
C LEU A 262 -23.62 5.69 24.43
N GLN A 263 -23.51 4.70 25.32
CA GLN A 263 -24.35 4.59 26.51
C GLN A 263 -24.13 5.72 27.51
N LEU A 264 -22.87 6.08 27.76
CA LEU A 264 -22.52 7.21 28.63
C LEU A 264 -23.10 8.54 28.11
N MET A 265 -23.20 8.70 26.78
CA MET A 265 -23.80 9.90 26.18
C MET A 265 -25.32 10.02 26.42
N GLU A 266 -26.04 8.92 26.66
CA GLU A 266 -27.51 8.95 26.81
C GLU A 266 -27.94 9.76 28.04
N ASP A 267 -27.21 9.62 29.17
CA ASP A 267 -27.51 10.25 30.43
C ASP A 267 -26.57 11.42 30.82
N ALA A 268 -25.65 11.80 29.94
CA ALA A 268 -24.63 12.81 30.19
C ALA A 268 -25.17 14.25 30.02
N SER A 269 -24.53 15.19 30.71
CA SER A 269 -24.67 16.62 30.43
C SER A 269 -24.16 16.99 29.03
N GLU A 270 -24.54 18.16 28.53
CA GLU A 270 -24.09 18.61 27.18
C GLU A 270 -22.56 18.72 27.06
N GLU A 271 -21.87 19.11 28.16
CA GLU A 271 -20.42 19.19 28.20
C GLU A 271 -19.78 17.78 28.15
N GLU A 272 -20.26 16.84 28.93
CA GLU A 272 -19.79 15.46 28.94
C GLU A 272 -20.11 14.74 27.61
N LYS A 273 -21.26 15.03 27.00
CA LYS A 273 -21.61 14.50 25.66
C LYS A 273 -20.58 14.92 24.60
N GLU A 274 -20.14 16.18 24.65
CA GLU A 274 -19.11 16.66 23.74
C GLU A 274 -17.79 15.95 23.96
N ASP A 275 -17.37 15.74 25.22
CA ASP A 275 -16.15 14.99 25.54
C ASP A 275 -16.22 13.53 25.02
N TYR A 276 -17.34 12.84 25.25
CA TYR A 276 -17.53 11.49 24.74
C TYR A 276 -17.60 11.45 23.22
N ARG A 277 -18.20 12.46 22.60
CA ARG A 277 -18.23 12.62 21.15
C ARG A 277 -16.83 12.75 20.55
N VAL A 278 -16.01 13.64 21.11
CA VAL A 278 -14.62 13.83 20.67
C VAL A 278 -13.82 12.54 20.81
N ARG A 279 -13.99 11.85 21.95
CA ARG A 279 -13.33 10.56 22.20
C ARG A 279 -13.76 9.49 21.21
N LEU A 280 -15.04 9.36 20.90
CA LEU A 280 -15.57 8.46 19.86
C LEU A 280 -14.96 8.77 18.49
N LEU A 281 -14.87 10.05 18.12
CA LEU A 281 -14.31 10.46 16.83
C LEU A 281 -12.82 10.11 16.72
N ASP A 282 -12.04 10.26 17.81
CA ASP A 282 -10.65 9.81 17.86
C ASP A 282 -10.56 8.28 17.65
N LEU A 283 -11.36 7.50 18.38
CA LEU A 283 -11.39 6.04 18.23
C LEU A 283 -11.86 5.58 16.85
N PHE A 284 -12.86 6.23 16.27
CA PHE A 284 -13.29 5.95 14.89
C PHE A 284 -12.19 6.21 13.87
N ARG A 285 -11.39 7.24 14.10
CA ARG A 285 -10.28 7.58 13.23
C ARG A 285 -9.18 6.52 13.30
N ILE A 286 -8.81 6.09 14.50
CA ILE A 286 -7.80 5.05 14.73
C ILE A 286 -8.25 3.69 14.16
N ALA A 287 -9.53 3.31 14.38
CA ALA A 287 -10.09 2.04 13.88
C ALA A 287 -10.30 2.02 12.36
N GLY A 288 -10.37 3.19 11.71
CA GLY A 288 -10.57 3.31 10.26
C GLY A 288 -12.01 3.00 9.82
N ASN A 289 -12.17 2.49 8.60
CA ASN A 289 -13.49 2.28 7.99
C ASN A 289 -14.02 0.84 8.20
N THR A 290 -14.15 0.43 9.46
CA THR A 290 -14.65 -0.90 9.83
C THR A 290 -16.20 -0.96 9.89
N PRO A 291 -16.81 -2.16 9.87
CA PRO A 291 -18.26 -2.32 10.06
C PRO A 291 -18.74 -1.77 11.41
N GLU A 292 -17.94 -1.93 12.47
CA GLU A 292 -18.23 -1.48 13.83
C GLU A 292 -18.30 0.06 13.87
N VAL A 293 -17.34 0.74 13.24
CA VAL A 293 -17.33 2.21 13.10
C VAL A 293 -18.56 2.70 12.34
N LYS A 294 -18.97 2.02 11.25
CA LYS A 294 -20.15 2.39 10.49
C LYS A 294 -21.44 2.26 11.32
N ALA A 295 -21.53 1.22 12.13
CA ALA A 295 -22.66 1.01 13.02
C ALA A 295 -22.71 2.07 14.13
N ALA A 296 -21.57 2.33 14.78
CA ALA A 296 -21.47 3.30 15.86
C ALA A 296 -21.72 4.75 15.37
N ARG A 297 -21.25 5.11 14.18
CA ARG A 297 -21.54 6.43 13.57
C ARG A 297 -23.03 6.66 13.35
N ARG A 298 -23.78 5.64 12.90
CA ARG A 298 -25.24 5.77 12.73
C ARG A 298 -25.94 6.01 14.07
N ARG A 299 -25.54 5.29 15.13
CA ARG A 299 -26.12 5.48 16.46
C ARG A 299 -25.76 6.85 17.05
N LEU A 300 -24.48 7.27 16.91
CA LEU A 300 -24.06 8.61 17.33
C LEU A 300 -24.89 9.71 16.63
N SER A 301 -25.11 9.58 15.33
CA SER A 301 -25.96 10.54 14.59
C SER A 301 -27.39 10.59 15.14
N SER A 302 -27.94 9.44 15.55
CA SER A 302 -29.28 9.41 16.17
C SER A 302 -29.30 10.09 17.53
N LEU A 303 -28.25 9.95 18.33
CA LEU A 303 -28.16 10.59 19.66
C LEU A 303 -27.99 12.12 19.58
N LEU A 304 -27.35 12.62 18.51
CA LEU A 304 -27.12 14.05 18.30
C LEU A 304 -28.28 14.77 17.60
N MET A 305 -29.25 14.02 17.05
CA MET A 305 -30.42 14.60 16.34
C MET A 305 -31.66 14.74 17.25
N ILE A 306 -31.57 14.37 18.51
CA ILE A 306 -32.60 14.52 19.51
C ILE A 306 -32.37 15.82 20.31
#